data_e3c97a6a9eba57da7cb24b8a7ac33cae
#
_entry.id   e3c97a6a9eba57da7cb24b8a7ac33cae
#
_cell.length_a   1.000
_cell.length_b   1.000
_cell.length_c   1.000
_cell.angle_alpha   90.00
_cell.angle_beta   90.00
_cell.angle_gamma   90.00
#
_symmetry.space_group_name_H-M   'P 1'
#
loop_
_entity.id
_entity.type
_entity.pdbx_description
1 polymer ?
#
loop_
_entity_poly.entity_id
_entity_poly.type
_entity_poly.pdbx_seq_one_letter_code
_entity_poly.pdbx_strand_id
1 'polypeptide(L)' 'MGEDSYKQQDRERILSFISSQGGNALVEAIIEQSGAEPLRVYPLLFELRQEGLLAYEEEEEYGSPKRVRLMAQVKD' A
#
# COMPACT_ATOMS: atom_id res chain seq x y z
N MET A 1 -13.64 -3.50 16.96
CA MET A 1 -13.04 -4.51 16.72
C MET A 1 -13.36 -5.07 15.46
N GLY A 2 -13.21 -6.16 15.08
CA GLY A 2 -13.56 -6.79 13.87
C GLY A 2 -12.86 -6.20 12.68
N GLU A 3 -13.65 -5.73 11.75
CA GLU A 3 -13.11 -5.34 10.46
C GLU A 3 -12.14 -4.19 10.53
N ASP A 4 -12.43 -3.23 11.39
CA ASP A 4 -11.56 -2.07 11.49
C ASP A 4 -10.19 -2.47 11.97
N SER A 5 -10.14 -3.42 12.89
CA SER A 5 -8.89 -3.88 13.42
C SER A 5 -8.05 -4.59 12.37
N TYR A 6 -8.66 -5.46 11.60
CA TYR A 6 -7.95 -6.17 10.55
C TYR A 6 -7.50 -5.21 9.45
N LYS A 7 -8.34 -4.25 9.13
CA LYS A 7 -8.00 -3.27 8.11
C LYS A 7 -6.79 -2.46 8.55
N GLN A 8 -6.79 -2.05 9.81
CA GLN A 8 -5.68 -1.26 10.33
C GLN A 8 -4.38 -2.06 10.30
N GLN A 9 -4.45 -3.32 10.68
CA GLN A 9 -3.27 -4.17 10.65
C GLN A 9 -2.74 -4.32 9.24
N ASP A 10 -3.64 -4.51 8.28
CA ASP A 10 -3.21 -4.68 6.91
C ASP A 10 -2.60 -3.41 6.37
N ARG A 11 -3.16 -2.25 6.73
CA ARG A 11 -2.57 -0.99 6.33
C ARG A 11 -1.13 -0.88 6.82
N GLU A 12 -0.92 -1.23 8.07
CA GLU A 12 0.41 -1.13 8.66
C GLU A 12 1.37 -2.12 8.02
N ARG A 13 0.89 -3.31 7.71
CA ARG A 13 1.73 -4.29 7.06
C ARG A 13 2.17 -3.83 5.69
N ILE A 14 1.25 -3.24 4.95
CA ILE A 14 1.56 -2.73 3.62
C ILE A 14 2.58 -1.61 3.71
N LEU A 15 2.34 -0.65 4.59
CA LEU A 15 3.25 0.49 4.71
C LEU A 15 4.62 0.06 5.19
N SER A 16 4.67 -0.85 6.16
CA SER A 16 5.94 -1.35 6.64
C SER A 16 6.70 -2.09 5.56
N PHE A 17 5.98 -2.87 4.78
CA PHE A 17 6.65 -3.62 3.72
C PHE A 17 7.25 -2.67 2.69
N ILE A 18 6.48 -1.67 2.25
CA ILE A 18 6.99 -0.73 1.27
C ILE A 18 8.19 0.01 1.82
N SER A 19 8.11 0.40 3.08
CA SER A 19 9.23 1.08 3.72
C SER A 19 10.47 0.20 3.74
N SER A 20 10.29 -1.08 4.01
CA SER A 20 11.43 -2.00 4.06
C SER A 20 12.05 -2.21 2.69
N GLN A 21 11.31 -1.89 1.63
CA GLN A 21 11.82 -2.01 0.27
C GLN A 21 12.42 -0.71 -0.23
N GLY A 22 12.66 0.23 0.67
CA GLY A 22 13.25 1.50 0.28
C GLY A 22 12.22 2.54 -0.11
N GLY A 23 10.97 2.31 0.21
CA GLY A 23 9.91 3.27 -0.06
C GLY A 23 9.21 3.06 -1.39
N ASN A 24 9.47 1.95 -2.05
CA ASN A 24 8.92 1.69 -3.38
C ASN A 24 8.81 0.18 -3.53
N ALA A 25 7.68 -0.29 -4.00
CA ALA A 25 7.47 -1.73 -4.12
C ALA A 25 6.49 -2.05 -5.22
N LEU A 26 6.68 -3.21 -5.82
CA LEU A 26 5.71 -3.74 -6.76
C LEU A 26 4.49 -4.22 -6.00
N VAL A 27 3.33 -4.00 -6.57
CA VAL A 27 2.09 -4.45 -5.94
C VAL A 27 2.09 -5.96 -5.78
N GLU A 28 2.62 -6.68 -6.76
CA GLU A 28 2.73 -8.13 -6.65
C GLU A 28 3.51 -8.55 -5.41
N ALA A 29 4.60 -7.86 -5.13
CA ALA A 29 5.40 -8.18 -3.96
C ALA A 29 4.63 -7.87 -2.68
N ILE A 30 3.87 -6.80 -2.70
CA ILE A 30 3.04 -6.47 -1.54
C ILE A 30 2.04 -7.59 -1.28
N ILE A 31 1.39 -8.07 -2.32
CA ILE A 31 0.41 -9.12 -2.17
C ILE A 31 1.06 -10.39 -1.61
N GLU A 32 2.26 -10.70 -2.10
CA GLU A 32 2.89 -11.96 -1.74
C GLU A 32 3.65 -11.91 -0.42
N GLN A 33 4.17 -10.77 -0.06
CA GLN A 33 5.14 -10.73 1.02
C GLN A 33 4.80 -9.81 2.18
N SER A 34 3.81 -8.93 2.02
CA SER A 34 3.54 -7.97 3.10
C SER A 34 2.81 -8.59 4.28
N GLY A 35 2.14 -9.70 4.05
CA GLY A 35 1.33 -10.30 5.10
C GLY A 35 -0.08 -9.77 5.16
N ALA A 36 -0.42 -8.79 4.34
CA ALA A 36 -1.78 -8.30 4.29
C ALA A 36 -2.65 -9.26 3.53
N GLU A 37 -3.96 -9.20 3.80
CA GLU A 37 -4.91 -10.03 3.09
C GLU A 37 -4.91 -9.63 1.62
N PRO A 38 -4.64 -10.56 0.70
CA PRO A 38 -4.54 -10.19 -0.72
C PRO A 38 -5.73 -9.45 -1.27
N LEU A 39 -6.94 -9.81 -0.83
CA LEU A 39 -8.13 -9.16 -1.34
C LEU A 39 -8.28 -7.73 -0.85
N ARG A 40 -7.56 -7.37 0.19
CA ARG A 40 -7.61 -6.00 0.70
C ARG A 40 -6.50 -5.12 0.17
N VAL A 41 -5.53 -5.70 -0.54
CA VAL A 41 -4.38 -4.91 -0.94
C VAL A 41 -4.77 -3.76 -1.85
N TYR A 42 -5.47 -4.04 -2.96
CA TYR A 42 -5.83 -2.96 -3.86
C TYR A 42 -6.71 -1.90 -3.22
N PRO A 43 -7.77 -2.29 -2.49
CA PRO A 43 -8.58 -1.26 -1.83
C PRO A 43 -7.79 -0.42 -0.83
N LEU A 44 -6.87 -1.05 -0.10
CA LEU A 44 -6.10 -0.29 0.87
C LEU A 44 -5.05 0.60 0.20
N LEU A 45 -4.47 0.13 -0.91
CA LEU A 45 -3.56 1.00 -1.64
C LEU A 45 -4.30 2.24 -2.13
N PHE A 46 -5.53 2.06 -2.60
CA PHE A 46 -6.30 3.20 -3.05
C PHE A 46 -6.58 4.16 -1.89
N GLU A 47 -6.95 3.65 -0.74
CA GLU A 47 -7.17 4.49 0.42
C GLU A 47 -5.91 5.24 0.83
N LEU A 48 -4.79 4.54 0.85
CA LEU A 48 -3.54 5.17 1.23
C LEU A 48 -3.16 6.26 0.23
N ARG A 49 -3.43 6.03 -1.03
CA ARG A 49 -3.19 7.04 -2.05
C ARG A 49 -4.08 8.25 -1.82
N GLN A 50 -5.37 8.03 -1.50
CA GLN A 50 -6.28 9.13 -1.23
C GLN A 50 -5.86 9.94 -0.02
N GLU A 51 -5.21 9.29 0.92
CA GLU A 51 -4.74 9.97 2.12
C GLU A 51 -3.41 10.68 1.90
N GLY A 52 -2.81 10.52 0.73
CA GLY A 52 -1.56 11.18 0.44
C GLY A 52 -0.34 10.45 0.96
N LEU A 53 -0.50 9.21 1.38
CA LEU A 53 0.61 8.43 1.92
C LEU A 53 1.35 7.66 0.85
N LEU A 54 0.68 7.38 -0.26
CA LEU A 54 1.27 6.64 -1.37
C LEU A 54 1.02 7.35 -2.68
N ALA A 55 1.86 7.04 -3.65
CA ALA A 55 1.61 7.44 -5.03
C ALA A 55 1.73 6.20 -5.90
N TYR A 56 0.97 6.15 -6.97
CA TYR A 56 1.12 5.09 -7.97
C TYR A 56 2.25 5.52 -8.88
N GLU A 57 3.22 4.65 -9.07
CA GLU A 57 4.34 4.97 -9.93
C GLU A 57 4.18 4.42 -11.33
N GLU A 58 3.59 3.25 -11.43
CA GLU A 58 3.30 2.65 -12.71
C GLU A 58 1.90 2.14 -12.64
N GLU A 59 1.15 2.33 -13.71
CA GLU A 59 -0.22 1.85 -13.75
C GLU A 59 -0.37 0.96 -14.97
N GLU A 60 -1.17 -0.08 -14.79
CA GLU A 60 -1.49 -0.95 -15.89
C GLU A 60 -2.78 -0.48 -16.52
N GLU A 61 -3.26 -1.21 -17.52
CA GLU A 61 -4.54 -0.89 -18.12
C GLU A 61 -5.58 -0.82 -17.04
N TYR A 62 -6.54 0.02 -17.21
CA TYR A 62 -7.66 0.18 -16.29
C TYR A 62 -7.26 0.87 -14.99
N GLY A 63 -6.06 1.44 -14.92
CA GLY A 63 -5.70 2.24 -13.77
C GLY A 63 -5.23 1.47 -12.55
N SER A 64 -5.07 0.15 -12.66
CA SER A 64 -4.53 -0.61 -11.54
C SER A 64 -3.06 -0.29 -11.35
N PRO A 65 -2.61 -0.10 -10.11
CA PRO A 65 -1.21 0.19 -9.92
C PRO A 65 -0.35 -1.06 -10.07
N LYS A 66 0.81 -0.90 -10.69
CA LYS A 66 1.79 -1.96 -10.77
C LYS A 66 2.86 -1.76 -9.71
N ARG A 67 3.18 -0.52 -9.43
CA ARG A 67 4.19 -0.17 -8.44
C ARG A 67 3.70 1.03 -7.67
N VAL A 68 4.03 1.08 -6.39
CA VAL A 68 3.64 2.21 -5.56
C VAL A 68 4.85 2.71 -4.80
N ARG A 69 4.78 3.94 -4.36
CA ARG A 69 5.87 4.59 -3.68
C ARG A 69 5.31 5.34 -2.48
N LEU A 70 6.02 5.28 -1.36
CA LEU A 70 5.64 6.08 -0.21
C LEU A 70 5.91 7.54 -0.51
N MET A 71 4.97 8.37 -0.13
CA MET A 71 5.14 9.80 -0.28
C MET A 71 5.86 10.32 0.93
N ALA A 72 6.87 11.14 0.68
CA ALA A 72 7.57 11.75 1.78
C ALA A 72 6.64 12.71 2.48
N GLN A 73 6.55 12.60 3.78
CA GLN A 73 5.71 13.50 4.53
C GLN A 73 6.58 14.56 5.12
N VAL A 74 6.27 15.77 4.83
CA VAL A 74 7.03 16.86 5.38
C VAL A 74 6.51 17.13 6.76
N LYS A 75 7.40 16.96 7.71
CA LYS A 75 7.02 17.25 9.04
C LYS A 75 7.70 18.49 9.42
N ASP A 76 7.03 19.33 9.99
CA ASP A 76 7.69 20.54 10.34
C ASP A 76 8.05 20.67 11.73
#